data_f8b2e1d7f7ad0066624415ad425d0dd9
#
_entry.id   f8b2e1d7f7ad0066624415ad425d0dd9
#
_cell.length_a   1.000
_cell.length_b   1.000
_cell.length_c   1.000
_cell.angle_alpha   90.00
_cell.angle_beta   90.00
_cell.angle_gamma   90.00
#
_symmetry.space_group_name_H-M   'P 1'
#
loop_
_entity.id
_entity.type
_entity.pdbx_description
1 polymer ?
#
loop_
_entity_poly.entity_id
_entity_poly.type
_entity_poly.pdbx_seq_one_letter_code
_entity_poly.pdbx_strand_id
1 'polypeptide(L)'
;MTRPLPRAHFNSSRLVRFLTENGMLSAVQTPEDIGQKLGDWLNFRQAITLHGVLNPESAVVHAPHKPRLPAMTFQALSRHVDKVRAQLEESILLGAPPGSGLARIDMPPAELEDPVEPKTAFEPYRRFYAAHQRQMETTLHTLRSQIRSQLGKGSSAMQQLATLDAAFENILAEREAALLSKVAKLHEKRFMQAVKAHIKNLSEASSLVAAGDASTERDSVPEQTTAWLWPLRQAMRSTLLAELDTRLQPTLGLLEALKQETP
;
A
#
# COMPACT_ATOMS: atom_id res chain seq x y z
N MET A 1 7.62 38.55 7.88
CA MET A 1 6.41 37.80 8.34
C MET A 1 6.40 36.44 7.63
N THR A 2 6.84 35.42 8.30
CA THR A 2 6.89 34.06 7.76
C THR A 2 5.48 33.46 7.79
N ARG A 3 4.94 33.16 6.61
CA ARG A 3 3.62 32.53 6.45
C ARG A 3 3.72 31.10 6.99
N PRO A 4 2.92 30.66 7.96
CA PRO A 4 2.97 29.28 8.44
C PRO A 4 2.59 28.34 7.30
N LEU A 5 3.45 27.36 7.02
CA LEU A 5 3.17 26.29 6.08
C LEU A 5 1.92 25.51 6.51
N PRO A 6 1.03 25.13 5.57
CA PRO A 6 -0.16 24.38 5.92
C PRO A 6 0.27 23.04 6.56
N ARG A 7 -0.24 22.79 7.76
CA ARG A 7 0.00 21.52 8.47
C ARG A 7 -0.57 20.37 7.65
N ALA A 8 0.29 19.43 7.28
CA ALA A 8 -0.14 18.20 6.63
C ALA A 8 -1.00 17.39 7.62
N HIS A 9 -2.27 17.17 7.28
CA HIS A 9 -3.15 16.34 8.09
C HIS A 9 -2.86 14.85 7.81
N PHE A 10 -2.48 14.08 8.83
CA PHE A 10 -2.27 12.62 8.73
C PHE A 10 -3.49 11.86 8.21
N ASN A 11 -4.69 12.41 8.39
CA ASN A 11 -5.95 11.83 7.91
C ASN A 11 -6.14 11.96 6.39
N SER A 12 -5.17 12.51 5.65
CA SER A 12 -5.26 12.68 4.20
C SER A 12 -4.89 11.44 3.40
N SER A 13 -4.19 10.45 3.98
CA SER A 13 -3.85 9.20 3.29
C SER A 13 -5.12 8.45 2.88
N ARG A 14 -5.20 8.09 1.60
CA ARG A 14 -6.33 7.30 1.06
C ARG A 14 -6.52 5.98 1.81
N LEU A 15 -5.42 5.32 2.18
CA LEU A 15 -5.44 4.09 2.96
C LEU A 15 -6.08 4.31 4.34
N VAL A 16 -5.63 5.32 5.09
CA VAL A 16 -6.17 5.59 6.43
C VAL A 16 -7.65 5.93 6.36
N ARG A 17 -8.06 6.79 5.43
CA ARG A 17 -9.49 7.10 5.20
C ARG A 17 -10.30 5.86 4.89
N PHE A 18 -9.85 5.05 3.93
CA PHE A 18 -10.54 3.82 3.56
C PHE A 18 -10.70 2.86 4.75
N LEU A 19 -9.65 2.66 5.53
CA LEU A 19 -9.69 1.79 6.71
C LEU A 19 -10.63 2.32 7.80
N THR A 20 -10.67 3.64 7.98
CA THR A 20 -11.56 4.30 8.96
C THR A 20 -13.03 4.25 8.49
N GLU A 21 -13.32 4.60 7.24
CA GLU A 21 -14.67 4.58 6.65
C GLU A 21 -15.26 3.15 6.67
N ASN A 22 -14.42 2.15 6.54
CA ASN A 22 -14.82 0.75 6.62
C ASN A 22 -14.81 0.18 8.05
N GLY A 23 -14.62 1.00 9.08
CA GLY A 23 -14.64 0.59 10.48
C GLY A 23 -13.52 -0.37 10.89
N MET A 24 -12.43 -0.42 10.12
CA MET A 24 -11.24 -1.22 10.44
C MET A 24 -10.30 -0.51 11.39
N LEU A 25 -10.31 0.84 11.38
CA LEU A 25 -9.58 1.69 12.30
C LEU A 25 -10.54 2.65 12.99
N SER A 26 -10.26 2.96 14.26
CA SER A 26 -10.92 4.07 14.96
C SER A 26 -10.39 5.40 14.41
N ALA A 27 -11.26 6.40 14.30
CA ALA A 27 -10.83 7.74 13.90
C ALA A 27 -9.81 8.29 14.89
N VAL A 28 -8.63 8.65 14.41
CA VAL A 28 -7.59 9.29 15.23
C VAL A 28 -7.96 10.77 15.39
N GLN A 29 -8.26 11.19 16.61
CA GLN A 29 -8.73 12.55 16.90
C GLN A 29 -7.63 13.53 17.31
N THR A 30 -6.41 13.07 17.56
CA THR A 30 -5.32 13.94 18.02
C THR A 30 -4.44 14.41 16.86
N PRO A 31 -4.30 15.75 16.66
CA PRO A 31 -3.26 16.26 15.78
C PRO A 31 -1.90 16.02 16.43
N GLU A 32 -1.22 14.97 16.01
CA GLU A 32 0.14 14.70 16.47
C GLU A 32 1.14 15.50 15.63
N ASP A 33 2.15 16.05 16.29
CA ASP A 33 3.25 16.73 15.59
C ASP A 33 4.10 15.69 14.86
N ILE A 34 4.08 15.77 13.51
CA ILE A 34 4.83 14.86 12.63
C ILE A 34 6.33 14.94 12.93
N GLY A 35 6.84 16.16 13.18
CA GLY A 35 8.26 16.38 13.47
C GLY A 35 8.67 15.68 14.76
N GLN A 36 7.88 15.80 15.82
CA GLN A 36 8.14 15.12 17.08
C GLN A 36 8.11 13.59 16.91
N LYS A 37 7.08 13.05 16.26
CA LYS A 37 7.02 11.60 15.98
C LYS A 37 8.17 11.11 15.13
N LEU A 38 8.56 11.86 14.12
CA LEU A 38 9.72 11.50 13.30
C LEU A 38 10.99 11.49 14.15
N GLY A 39 11.15 12.49 15.04
CA GLY A 39 12.24 12.54 16.02
C GLY A 39 12.28 11.33 16.95
N ASP A 40 11.13 10.93 17.49
CA ASP A 40 10.99 9.73 18.34
C ASP A 40 11.28 8.42 17.58
N TRP A 41 11.14 8.42 16.27
CA TRP A 41 11.40 7.26 15.43
C TRP A 41 12.86 7.14 15.01
N LEU A 42 13.60 8.22 15.00
CA LEU A 42 15.02 8.24 14.61
C LEU A 42 15.88 7.67 15.74
N ASN A 43 16.69 6.67 15.44
CA ASN A 43 17.79 6.31 16.31
C ASN A 43 18.99 7.25 16.05
N PHE A 44 19.96 7.24 16.98
CA PHE A 44 21.14 8.12 16.92
C PHE A 44 21.92 8.02 15.60
N ARG A 45 22.09 6.80 15.06
CA ARG A 45 22.79 6.58 13.79
C ARG A 45 22.03 7.19 12.61
N GLN A 46 20.71 7.01 12.60
CA GLN A 46 19.83 7.57 11.57
C GLN A 46 19.81 9.10 11.63
N ALA A 47 19.80 9.68 12.82
CA ALA A 47 19.87 11.13 13.01
C ALA A 47 21.19 11.70 12.49
N ILE A 48 22.35 11.06 12.74
CA ILE A 48 23.65 11.45 12.19
C ILE A 48 23.64 11.37 10.67
N THR A 49 23.12 10.28 10.10
CA THR A 49 23.03 10.11 8.64
C THR A 49 22.19 11.23 8.01
N LEU A 50 21.04 11.53 8.60
CA LEU A 50 20.16 12.59 8.12
C LEU A 50 20.80 13.97 8.24
N HIS A 51 21.48 14.24 9.35
CA HIS A 51 22.23 15.47 9.55
C HIS A 51 23.32 15.67 8.48
N GLY A 52 24.07 14.60 8.14
CA GLY A 52 25.09 14.64 7.10
C GLY A 52 24.53 14.93 5.71
N VAL A 53 23.32 14.44 5.40
CA VAL A 53 22.63 14.71 4.15
C VAL A 53 22.11 16.16 4.08
N LEU A 54 21.63 16.70 5.19
CA LEU A 54 21.10 18.07 5.29
C LEU A 54 22.21 19.13 5.27
N ASN A 55 23.43 18.79 5.71
CA ASN A 55 24.56 19.69 5.79
C ASN A 55 25.72 19.18 4.91
N PRO A 56 25.61 19.27 3.57
CA PRO A 56 26.60 18.71 2.63
C PRO A 56 27.96 19.40 2.68
N GLU A 57 28.08 20.59 3.27
CA GLU A 57 29.35 21.30 3.42
C GLU A 57 30.40 20.55 4.27
N SER A 58 29.97 19.59 5.07
CA SER A 58 30.85 18.72 5.86
C SER A 58 31.42 17.53 5.07
N ALA A 59 30.94 17.28 3.87
CA ALA A 59 31.32 16.14 3.03
C ALA A 59 31.86 16.60 1.65
N VAL A 60 33.02 17.27 1.65
CA VAL A 60 33.75 17.56 0.41
C VAL A 60 34.36 16.26 -0.13
N VAL A 61 33.58 15.49 -0.86
CA VAL A 61 34.09 14.41 -1.70
C VAL A 61 33.88 14.82 -3.16
N HIS A 62 34.95 15.24 -3.79
CA HIS A 62 35.03 15.42 -5.24
C HIS A 62 34.84 14.02 -5.89
N ALA A 63 33.62 13.67 -6.25
CA ALA A 63 33.39 12.50 -7.06
C ALA A 63 33.85 12.77 -8.49
N PRO A 64 34.64 11.87 -9.12
CA PRO A 64 35.09 12.02 -10.48
C PRO A 64 33.90 12.10 -11.43
N HIS A 65 33.93 13.05 -12.37
CA HIS A 65 32.93 13.23 -13.42
C HIS A 65 32.87 11.96 -14.28
N LYS A 66 31.94 11.06 -13.98
CA LYS A 66 31.55 9.99 -14.91
C LYS A 66 30.71 10.61 -16.04
N PRO A 67 30.89 10.15 -17.31
CA PRO A 67 30.05 10.63 -18.41
C PRO A 67 28.58 10.41 -18.05
N ARG A 68 27.86 11.53 -17.94
CA ARG A 68 26.44 11.49 -17.58
C ARG A 68 25.63 11.08 -18.82
N LEU A 69 24.98 9.94 -18.76
CA LEU A 69 23.93 9.59 -19.72
C LEU A 69 22.86 10.71 -19.71
N PRO A 70 22.27 11.06 -20.88
CA PRO A 70 21.26 12.10 -20.94
C PRO A 70 20.12 11.77 -19.96
N ALA A 71 19.64 12.80 -19.25
CA ALA A 71 18.51 12.66 -18.36
C ALA A 71 17.23 12.40 -19.17
N MET A 72 16.36 11.56 -18.65
CA MET A 72 15.03 11.37 -19.23
C MET A 72 14.21 12.66 -19.03
N THR A 73 13.37 12.99 -20.01
CA THR A 73 12.45 14.12 -19.87
C THR A 73 11.41 13.86 -18.80
N PHE A 74 10.88 14.91 -18.16
CA PHE A 74 9.78 14.82 -17.19
C PHE A 74 8.60 14.01 -17.77
N GLN A 75 8.20 14.29 -19.03
CA GLN A 75 7.10 13.55 -19.68
C GLN A 75 7.36 12.05 -19.83
N ALA A 76 8.61 11.66 -20.10
CA ALA A 76 8.96 10.24 -20.22
C ALA A 76 8.92 9.55 -18.85
N LEU A 77 9.38 10.24 -17.79
CA LEU A 77 9.32 9.74 -16.42
C LEU A 77 7.88 9.63 -15.91
N SER A 78 7.06 10.67 -16.16
CA SER A 78 5.63 10.65 -15.79
C SER A 78 4.91 9.47 -16.45
N ARG A 79 5.07 9.29 -17.77
CA ARG A 79 4.48 8.14 -18.48
C ARG A 79 4.97 6.79 -17.93
N HIS A 80 6.22 6.72 -17.48
CA HIS A 80 6.75 5.51 -16.88
C HIS A 80 6.09 5.21 -15.52
N VAL A 81 5.92 6.22 -14.68
CA VAL A 81 5.21 6.10 -13.39
C VAL A 81 3.74 5.70 -13.61
N ASP A 82 3.04 6.36 -14.54
CA ASP A 82 1.65 6.06 -14.87
C ASP A 82 1.49 4.62 -15.40
N LYS A 83 2.43 4.15 -16.23
CA LYS A 83 2.46 2.78 -16.72
C LYS A 83 2.64 1.76 -15.59
N VAL A 84 3.61 1.98 -14.71
CA VAL A 84 3.86 1.07 -13.57
C VAL A 84 2.66 1.05 -12.63
N ARG A 85 2.06 2.21 -12.35
CA ARG A 85 0.84 2.32 -11.56
C ARG A 85 -0.29 1.50 -12.18
N ALA A 86 -0.59 1.71 -13.46
CA ALA A 86 -1.66 0.99 -14.17
C ALA A 86 -1.43 -0.54 -14.17
N GLN A 87 -0.19 -0.99 -14.35
CA GLN A 87 0.15 -2.42 -14.30
C GLN A 87 -0.09 -3.02 -12.90
N LEU A 88 0.24 -2.30 -11.83
CA LEU A 88 -0.02 -2.77 -10.46
C LEU A 88 -1.53 -2.74 -10.13
N GLU A 89 -2.27 -1.71 -10.56
CA GLU A 89 -3.73 -1.63 -10.41
C GLU A 89 -4.41 -2.80 -11.14
N GLU A 90 -4.03 -3.07 -12.38
CA GLU A 90 -4.55 -4.20 -13.16
C GLU A 90 -4.20 -5.54 -12.51
N SER A 91 -2.97 -5.70 -12.02
CA SER A 91 -2.54 -6.90 -11.29
C SER A 91 -3.41 -7.18 -10.05
N ILE A 92 -3.80 -6.14 -9.30
CA ILE A 92 -4.66 -6.25 -8.11
C ILE A 92 -6.11 -6.61 -8.50
N LEU A 93 -6.61 -6.06 -9.60
CA LEU A 93 -8.02 -6.20 -9.99
C LEU A 93 -8.29 -7.46 -10.82
N LEU A 94 -7.43 -7.73 -11.81
CA LEU A 94 -7.66 -8.72 -12.87
C LEU A 94 -6.58 -9.81 -12.94
N GLY A 95 -5.44 -9.59 -12.27
CA GLY A 95 -4.23 -10.40 -12.40
C GLY A 95 -3.16 -9.70 -13.24
N ALA A 96 -1.93 -10.22 -13.17
CA ALA A 96 -0.79 -9.58 -13.83
C ALA A 96 -0.98 -9.47 -15.36
N PRO A 97 -0.88 -8.26 -15.94
CA PRO A 97 -1.01 -8.07 -17.36
C PRO A 97 0.14 -8.76 -18.12
N PRO A 98 -0.11 -9.30 -19.32
CA PRO A 98 0.90 -9.95 -20.15
C PRO A 98 2.08 -9.00 -20.44
N GLY A 99 3.31 -9.50 -20.29
CA GLY A 99 4.52 -8.72 -20.57
C GLY A 99 4.85 -7.63 -19.55
N SER A 100 4.12 -7.55 -18.42
CA SER A 100 4.40 -6.59 -17.34
C SER A 100 5.64 -6.95 -16.51
N GLY A 101 6.08 -8.21 -16.55
CA GLY A 101 7.12 -8.74 -15.65
C GLY A 101 6.65 -8.97 -14.22
N LEU A 102 5.36 -8.71 -13.92
CA LEU A 102 4.76 -8.95 -12.62
C LEU A 102 4.42 -10.43 -12.43
N ALA A 103 4.53 -10.91 -11.20
CA ALA A 103 4.08 -12.26 -10.85
C ALA A 103 2.55 -12.33 -10.90
N ARG A 104 2.03 -13.46 -11.38
CA ARG A 104 0.59 -13.72 -11.32
C ARG A 104 0.18 -14.05 -9.88
N ILE A 105 -0.76 -13.28 -9.36
CA ILE A 105 -1.30 -13.41 -8.02
C ILE A 105 -2.82 -13.50 -8.17
N ASP A 106 -3.36 -14.70 -8.05
CA ASP A 106 -4.78 -14.93 -8.22
C ASP A 106 -5.53 -14.77 -6.88
N MET A 107 -6.71 -14.14 -6.93
CA MET A 107 -7.60 -14.08 -5.78
C MET A 107 -8.09 -15.50 -5.45
N PRO A 108 -7.98 -15.95 -4.19
CA PRO A 108 -8.46 -17.27 -3.80
C PRO A 108 -9.93 -17.49 -4.17
N PRO A 109 -10.35 -18.73 -4.46
CA PRO A 109 -11.75 -19.04 -4.75
C PRO A 109 -12.65 -18.62 -3.58
N ALA A 110 -13.94 -18.39 -3.86
CA ALA A 110 -14.89 -18.02 -2.83
C ALA A 110 -15.45 -19.26 -2.09
N GLU A 111 -15.14 -20.46 -2.58
CA GLU A 111 -15.56 -21.72 -1.97
C GLU A 111 -14.72 -21.99 -0.72
N LEU A 112 -15.38 -22.32 0.38
CA LEU A 112 -14.74 -22.74 1.61
C LEU A 112 -15.09 -24.21 1.85
N GLU A 113 -14.11 -24.97 2.29
CA GLU A 113 -14.30 -26.39 2.67
C GLU A 113 -15.20 -26.48 3.90
N ASP A 114 -16.16 -27.40 3.89
CA ASP A 114 -17.06 -27.67 5.00
C ASP A 114 -16.55 -28.86 5.82
N PRO A 115 -16.37 -28.74 7.15
CA PRO A 115 -16.69 -27.60 8.02
C PRO A 115 -15.66 -26.48 7.94
N VAL A 116 -16.14 -25.24 7.87
CA VAL A 116 -15.27 -24.05 7.78
C VAL A 116 -14.48 -23.87 9.06
N GLU A 117 -13.18 -24.10 9.00
CA GLU A 117 -12.27 -23.69 10.08
C GLU A 117 -11.77 -22.26 9.81
N PRO A 118 -12.23 -21.25 10.60
CA PRO A 118 -12.04 -19.86 10.26
C PRO A 118 -10.57 -19.42 10.10
N LYS A 119 -9.65 -20.01 10.88
CA LYS A 119 -8.23 -19.65 10.84
C LYS A 119 -7.55 -20.14 9.57
N THR A 120 -7.79 -21.38 9.19
CA THR A 120 -7.22 -21.98 7.98
C THR A 120 -7.85 -21.41 6.72
N ALA A 121 -9.16 -21.12 6.76
CA ALA A 121 -9.90 -20.52 5.65
C ALA A 121 -9.41 -19.11 5.25
N PHE A 122 -8.82 -18.33 6.16
CA PHE A 122 -8.25 -17.03 5.84
C PHE A 122 -6.82 -17.12 5.25
N GLU A 123 -6.11 -18.20 5.43
CA GLU A 123 -4.69 -18.32 5.02
C GLU A 123 -4.44 -18.04 3.52
N PRO A 124 -5.26 -18.53 2.56
CA PRO A 124 -5.10 -18.18 1.16
C PRO A 124 -5.25 -16.67 0.91
N TYR A 125 -6.20 -16.01 1.55
CA TYR A 125 -6.42 -14.57 1.45
C TYR A 125 -5.27 -13.76 2.04
N ARG A 126 -4.70 -14.21 3.17
CA ARG A 126 -3.50 -13.61 3.75
C ARG A 126 -2.32 -13.69 2.79
N ARG A 127 -2.11 -14.84 2.15
CA ARG A 127 -1.05 -15.03 1.13
C ARG A 127 -1.25 -14.13 -0.08
N PHE A 128 -2.47 -14.03 -0.57
CA PHE A 128 -2.84 -13.12 -1.65
C PHE A 128 -2.45 -11.67 -1.31
N TYR A 129 -2.89 -11.19 -0.14
CA TYR A 129 -2.61 -9.83 0.31
C TYR A 129 -1.10 -9.57 0.45
N ALA A 130 -0.40 -10.45 1.15
CA ALA A 130 1.04 -10.34 1.35
C ALA A 130 1.86 -10.45 0.06
N ALA A 131 1.40 -11.23 -0.93
CA ALA A 131 2.05 -11.33 -2.23
C ALA A 131 1.96 -10.01 -3.00
N HIS A 132 0.79 -9.36 -3.02
CA HIS A 132 0.63 -8.03 -3.61
C HIS A 132 1.45 -6.96 -2.88
N GLN A 133 1.51 -6.99 -1.55
CA GLN A 133 2.35 -6.07 -0.78
C GLN A 133 3.82 -6.18 -1.19
N ARG A 134 4.37 -7.39 -1.27
CA ARG A 134 5.76 -7.62 -1.70
C ARG A 134 6.01 -7.18 -3.14
N GLN A 135 5.06 -7.46 -4.04
CA GLN A 135 5.17 -7.03 -5.44
C GLN A 135 5.17 -5.51 -5.56
N MET A 136 4.28 -4.81 -4.85
CA MET A 136 4.27 -3.35 -4.79
C MET A 136 5.58 -2.79 -4.21
N GLU A 137 6.04 -3.33 -3.09
CA GLU A 137 7.28 -2.91 -2.43
C GLU A 137 8.47 -2.98 -3.39
N THR A 138 8.70 -4.14 -4.01
CA THR A 138 9.83 -4.33 -4.94
C THR A 138 9.72 -3.43 -6.17
N THR A 139 8.53 -3.35 -6.77
CA THR A 139 8.32 -2.59 -8.00
C THR A 139 8.44 -1.09 -7.75
N LEU A 140 7.85 -0.58 -6.67
CA LEU A 140 7.89 0.84 -6.33
C LEU A 140 9.27 1.29 -5.80
N HIS A 141 9.98 0.44 -5.06
CA HIS A 141 11.37 0.70 -4.69
C HIS A 141 12.26 0.89 -5.93
N THR A 142 12.12 -0.01 -6.92
CA THR A 142 12.85 0.09 -8.19
C THR A 142 12.48 1.38 -8.94
N LEU A 143 11.19 1.68 -9.07
CA LEU A 143 10.69 2.89 -9.72
C LEU A 143 11.23 4.17 -9.05
N ARG A 144 11.12 4.25 -7.71
CA ARG A 144 11.61 5.38 -6.91
C ARG A 144 13.12 5.57 -7.06
N SER A 145 13.88 4.47 -7.05
CA SER A 145 15.33 4.49 -7.29
C SER A 145 15.70 5.01 -8.70
N GLN A 146 14.92 4.62 -9.72
CA GLN A 146 15.10 5.14 -11.09
C GLN A 146 14.84 6.66 -11.16
N ILE A 147 13.77 7.15 -10.52
CA ILE A 147 13.47 8.59 -10.45
C ILE A 147 14.60 9.32 -9.74
N ARG A 148 15.07 8.86 -8.57
CA ARG A 148 16.23 9.43 -7.87
C ARG A 148 17.49 9.51 -8.75
N SER A 149 17.74 8.45 -9.51
CA SER A 149 18.87 8.42 -10.45
C SER A 149 18.78 9.51 -11.53
N GLN A 150 17.56 9.88 -11.96
CA GLN A 150 17.37 10.98 -12.89
C GLN A 150 17.53 12.35 -12.20
N LEU A 151 16.97 12.54 -11.01
CA LEU A 151 17.18 13.76 -10.21
C LEU A 151 18.67 13.99 -9.92
N GLY A 152 19.43 12.93 -9.65
CA GLY A 152 20.88 13.01 -9.45
C GLY A 152 21.69 13.52 -10.65
N LYS A 153 21.07 13.64 -11.83
CA LYS A 153 21.67 14.24 -13.03
C LYS A 153 21.33 15.74 -13.17
N GLY A 154 20.37 16.24 -12.39
CA GLY A 154 19.91 17.63 -12.40
C GLY A 154 20.79 18.57 -11.58
N SER A 155 20.20 19.68 -11.11
CA SER A 155 20.85 20.67 -10.27
C SER A 155 21.35 20.11 -8.93
N SER A 156 22.16 20.89 -8.22
CA SER A 156 22.61 20.50 -6.87
C SER A 156 21.44 20.31 -5.91
N ALA A 157 20.37 21.09 -6.04
CA ALA A 157 19.15 20.96 -5.26
C ALA A 157 18.44 19.62 -5.52
N MET A 158 18.35 19.19 -6.80
CA MET A 158 17.78 17.89 -7.16
C MET A 158 18.63 16.72 -6.67
N GLN A 159 19.95 16.85 -6.73
CA GLN A 159 20.89 15.86 -6.20
C GLN A 159 20.72 15.71 -4.68
N GLN A 160 20.61 16.84 -3.97
CA GLN A 160 20.37 16.86 -2.53
C GLN A 160 19.00 16.23 -2.18
N LEU A 161 17.95 16.59 -2.93
CA LEU A 161 16.60 15.98 -2.77
C LEU A 161 16.63 14.45 -2.97
N ALA A 162 17.31 13.97 -4.01
CA ALA A 162 17.45 12.54 -4.26
C ALA A 162 18.18 11.81 -3.12
N THR A 163 19.23 12.43 -2.57
CA THR A 163 20.00 11.90 -1.43
C THR A 163 19.16 11.89 -0.16
N LEU A 164 18.41 12.96 0.10
CA LEU A 164 17.49 13.07 1.23
C LEU A 164 16.38 12.03 1.17
N ASP A 165 15.77 11.87 0.00
CA ASP A 165 14.72 10.86 -0.22
C ASP A 165 15.25 9.43 0.01
N ALA A 166 16.46 9.12 -0.45
CA ALA A 166 17.09 7.83 -0.20
C ALA A 166 17.35 7.58 1.29
N ALA A 167 17.79 8.61 2.03
CA ALA A 167 18.00 8.53 3.47
C ALA A 167 16.68 8.26 4.20
N PHE A 168 15.60 8.99 3.86
CA PHE A 168 14.27 8.76 4.44
C PHE A 168 13.71 7.39 4.10
N GLU A 169 13.84 6.91 2.87
CA GLU A 169 13.39 5.56 2.52
C GLU A 169 14.07 4.51 3.40
N ASN A 170 15.40 4.58 3.55
CA ASN A 170 16.15 3.65 4.40
C ASN A 170 15.75 3.72 5.88
N ILE A 171 15.42 4.91 6.39
CA ILE A 171 15.01 5.12 7.78
C ILE A 171 13.60 4.57 8.04
N LEU A 172 12.69 4.75 7.09
CA LEU A 172 11.27 4.48 7.28
C LEU A 172 10.83 3.10 6.80
N ALA A 173 11.60 2.44 5.92
CA ALA A 173 11.21 1.18 5.26
C ALA A 173 10.76 0.08 6.24
N GLU A 174 11.53 -0.17 7.30
CA GLU A 174 11.18 -1.19 8.31
C GLU A 174 9.87 -0.86 9.03
N ARG A 175 9.67 0.40 9.38
CA ARG A 175 8.45 0.87 10.07
C ARG A 175 7.24 0.83 9.16
N GLU A 176 7.39 1.25 7.91
CA GLU A 176 6.34 1.16 6.89
C GLU A 176 5.91 -0.30 6.71
N ALA A 177 6.85 -1.21 6.50
CA ALA A 177 6.57 -2.64 6.38
C ALA A 177 5.85 -3.19 7.62
N ALA A 178 6.31 -2.84 8.84
CA ALA A 178 5.69 -3.27 10.09
C ALA A 178 4.27 -2.71 10.29
N LEU A 179 3.99 -1.48 9.84
CA LEU A 179 2.65 -0.89 9.91
C LEU A 179 1.72 -1.52 8.89
N LEU A 180 2.16 -1.65 7.65
CA LEU A 180 1.34 -2.18 6.55
C LEU A 180 1.05 -3.67 6.71
N SER A 181 1.96 -4.44 7.32
CA SER A 181 1.69 -5.85 7.66
C SER A 181 0.49 -6.04 8.60
N LYS A 182 0.15 -5.02 9.41
CA LYS A 182 -1.02 -5.05 10.30
C LYS A 182 -2.35 -4.99 9.54
N VAL A 183 -2.35 -4.45 8.32
CA VAL A 183 -3.58 -4.33 7.50
C VAL A 183 -4.15 -5.71 7.19
N ALA A 184 -3.30 -6.70 6.88
CA ALA A 184 -3.75 -8.07 6.68
C ALA A 184 -4.48 -8.65 7.91
N LYS A 185 -4.03 -8.31 9.14
CA LYS A 185 -4.70 -8.72 10.39
C LYS A 185 -6.07 -8.05 10.57
N LEU A 186 -6.26 -6.83 10.06
CA LEU A 186 -7.57 -6.17 10.09
C LEU A 186 -8.56 -6.90 9.18
N HIS A 187 -8.12 -7.34 8.00
CA HIS A 187 -8.93 -8.17 7.11
C HIS A 187 -9.23 -9.53 7.72
N GLU A 188 -8.26 -10.18 8.37
CA GLU A 188 -8.46 -11.44 9.09
C GLU A 188 -9.57 -11.30 10.15
N LYS A 189 -9.52 -10.24 10.97
CA LYS A 189 -10.55 -9.98 11.98
C LYS A 189 -11.94 -9.85 11.36
N ARG A 190 -12.08 -9.12 10.25
CA ARG A 190 -13.37 -8.99 9.53
C ARG A 190 -13.82 -10.31 8.94
N PHE A 191 -12.92 -11.07 8.34
CA PHE A 191 -13.21 -12.40 7.82
C PHE A 191 -13.75 -13.30 8.90
N MET A 192 -13.09 -13.38 10.06
CA MET A 192 -13.53 -14.17 11.21
C MET A 192 -14.92 -13.77 11.70
N GLN A 193 -15.24 -12.47 11.72
CA GLN A 193 -16.56 -11.97 12.09
C GLN A 193 -17.62 -12.40 11.07
N ALA A 194 -17.31 -12.30 9.78
CA ALA A 194 -18.23 -12.69 8.72
C ALA A 194 -18.48 -14.20 8.68
N VAL A 195 -17.44 -15.02 8.89
CA VAL A 195 -17.61 -16.49 9.03
C VAL A 195 -18.55 -16.83 10.20
N LYS A 196 -18.32 -16.20 11.37
CA LYS A 196 -19.20 -16.42 12.53
C LYS A 196 -20.65 -16.06 12.25
N ALA A 197 -20.87 -14.90 11.59
CA ALA A 197 -22.20 -14.46 11.20
C ALA A 197 -22.84 -15.44 10.21
N HIS A 198 -22.08 -15.91 9.23
CA HIS A 198 -22.55 -16.89 8.24
C HIS A 198 -22.95 -18.22 8.87
N ILE A 199 -22.11 -18.80 9.74
CA ILE A 199 -22.41 -20.03 10.46
C ILE A 199 -23.67 -19.88 11.32
N LYS A 200 -23.81 -18.74 12.01
CA LYS A 200 -25.01 -18.44 12.81
C LYS A 200 -26.27 -18.41 11.94
N ASN A 201 -26.23 -17.71 10.81
CA ASN A 201 -27.36 -17.63 9.88
C ASN A 201 -27.75 -18.99 9.31
N LEU A 202 -26.76 -19.86 9.00
CA LEU A 202 -27.03 -21.23 8.57
C LEU A 202 -27.70 -22.06 9.66
N SER A 203 -27.26 -21.95 10.92
CA SER A 203 -27.86 -22.68 12.04
C SER A 203 -29.28 -22.20 12.33
N GLU A 204 -29.58 -20.91 12.24
CA GLU A 204 -30.91 -20.33 12.37
C GLU A 204 -31.85 -20.79 11.23
N ALA A 205 -31.36 -20.78 9.97
CA ALA A 205 -32.12 -21.28 8.84
C ALA A 205 -32.44 -22.78 8.96
N SER A 206 -31.48 -23.60 9.40
CA SER A 206 -31.70 -25.03 9.62
C SER A 206 -32.71 -25.30 10.73
N SER A 207 -32.72 -24.50 11.79
CA SER A 207 -33.68 -24.64 12.90
C SER A 207 -35.10 -24.24 12.49
N LEU A 208 -35.26 -23.25 11.59
CA LEU A 208 -36.55 -22.85 11.04
C LEU A 208 -37.13 -23.92 10.09
N VAL A 209 -36.26 -24.54 9.27
CA VAL A 209 -36.68 -25.65 8.38
C VAL A 209 -37.08 -26.88 9.20
N ALA A 210 -36.43 -27.15 10.32
CA ALA A 210 -36.78 -28.25 11.20
C ALA A 210 -38.10 -28.01 11.98
N ALA A 211 -38.54 -26.75 12.11
CA ALA A 211 -39.79 -26.37 12.81
C ALA A 211 -40.97 -26.16 11.86
N GLY A 212 -40.78 -26.11 10.54
CA GLY A 212 -41.79 -25.92 9.52
C GLY A 212 -41.94 -27.12 8.59
N ASP A 213 -43.19 -27.55 8.36
CA ASP A 213 -43.62 -28.69 7.54
C ASP A 213 -42.98 -28.69 6.13
N ALA A 214 -42.55 -29.87 5.70
CA ALA A 214 -41.80 -30.12 4.50
C ALA A 214 -42.65 -29.96 3.24
N SER A 215 -42.65 -28.80 2.59
CA SER A 215 -43.02 -28.71 1.17
C SER A 215 -42.62 -27.37 0.55
N THR A 216 -41.41 -27.21 0.13
CA THR A 216 -41.06 -26.30 -0.99
C THR A 216 -39.67 -26.68 -1.57
N GLU A 217 -39.66 -26.88 -2.87
CA GLU A 217 -38.62 -27.36 -3.76
C GLU A 217 -37.17 -26.94 -3.46
N ARG A 218 -36.29 -27.94 -3.41
CA ARG A 218 -34.82 -27.87 -3.30
C ARG A 218 -34.19 -27.61 -4.67
N ASP A 219 -34.33 -26.44 -5.24
CA ASP A 219 -33.70 -26.23 -6.55
C ASP A 219 -32.93 -24.89 -6.75
N SER A 220 -32.39 -24.29 -5.70
CA SER A 220 -31.57 -23.08 -5.87
C SER A 220 -30.53 -22.81 -4.77
N VAL A 221 -29.71 -23.81 -4.40
CA VAL A 221 -28.79 -23.68 -3.23
C VAL A 221 -27.30 -23.47 -3.54
N PRO A 222 -26.72 -23.51 -4.78
CA PRO A 222 -25.29 -23.32 -4.91
C PRO A 222 -24.80 -21.85 -4.93
N GLU A 223 -25.63 -20.91 -5.36
CA GLU A 223 -25.17 -19.53 -5.60
C GLU A 223 -25.18 -18.64 -4.36
N GLN A 224 -25.98 -18.95 -3.37
CA GLN A 224 -26.06 -18.16 -2.11
C GLN A 224 -24.95 -18.47 -1.11
N THR A 225 -24.27 -19.60 -1.21
CA THR A 225 -23.28 -20.07 -0.24
C THR A 225 -22.01 -19.22 -0.20
N THR A 226 -21.68 -18.49 -1.25
CA THR A 226 -20.43 -17.72 -1.37
C THR A 226 -20.63 -16.20 -1.45
N ALA A 227 -21.86 -15.73 -1.59
CA ALA A 227 -22.19 -14.31 -1.76
C ALA A 227 -21.66 -13.43 -0.60
N TRP A 228 -21.62 -13.95 0.63
CA TRP A 228 -21.12 -13.24 1.81
C TRP A 228 -19.61 -12.95 1.79
N LEU A 229 -18.81 -13.71 1.01
CA LEU A 229 -17.37 -13.49 0.84
C LEU A 229 -17.05 -12.37 -0.17
N TRP A 230 -17.97 -12.06 -1.07
CA TRP A 230 -17.74 -11.08 -2.12
C TRP A 230 -17.39 -9.68 -1.57
N PRO A 231 -18.11 -9.10 -0.58
CA PRO A 231 -17.75 -7.81 0.01
C PRO A 231 -16.36 -7.81 0.66
N LEU A 232 -15.95 -8.93 1.28
CA LEU A 232 -14.62 -9.06 1.90
C LEU A 232 -13.51 -9.07 0.86
N ARG A 233 -13.69 -9.83 -0.23
CA ARG A 233 -12.75 -9.89 -1.36
C ARG A 233 -12.59 -8.52 -2.01
N GLN A 234 -13.70 -7.81 -2.20
CA GLN A 234 -13.70 -6.46 -2.76
C GLN A 234 -13.02 -5.45 -1.83
N ALA A 235 -13.27 -5.54 -0.52
CA ALA A 235 -12.60 -4.71 0.48
C ALA A 235 -11.08 -4.92 0.46
N MET A 236 -10.60 -6.16 0.30
CA MET A 236 -9.15 -6.45 0.19
C MET A 236 -8.53 -5.80 -1.05
N ARG A 237 -9.16 -5.89 -2.23
CA ARG A 237 -8.70 -5.22 -3.45
C ARG A 237 -8.68 -3.70 -3.29
N SER A 238 -9.75 -3.13 -2.77
CA SER A 238 -9.83 -1.68 -2.54
C SER A 238 -8.78 -1.18 -1.53
N THR A 239 -8.48 -1.98 -0.51
CA THR A 239 -7.41 -1.67 0.45
C THR A 239 -6.04 -1.70 -0.22
N LEU A 240 -5.75 -2.72 -1.06
CA LEU A 240 -4.50 -2.80 -1.82
C LEU A 240 -4.32 -1.62 -2.77
N LEU A 241 -5.39 -1.17 -3.45
CA LEU A 241 -5.35 0.03 -4.29
C LEU A 241 -5.07 1.30 -3.47
N ALA A 242 -5.69 1.43 -2.29
CA ALA A 242 -5.43 2.56 -1.39
C ALA A 242 -4.01 2.53 -0.80
N GLU A 243 -3.46 1.33 -0.56
CA GLU A 243 -2.07 1.13 -0.16
C GLU A 243 -1.10 1.50 -1.29
N LEU A 244 -1.39 1.08 -2.53
CA LEU A 244 -0.61 1.46 -3.72
C LEU A 244 -0.51 2.98 -3.88
N ASP A 245 -1.64 3.70 -3.78
CA ASP A 245 -1.66 5.16 -3.83
C ASP A 245 -0.80 5.78 -2.72
N THR A 246 -0.84 5.22 -1.51
CA THR A 246 -0.04 5.72 -0.38
C THR A 246 1.46 5.51 -0.61
N ARG A 247 1.85 4.33 -1.08
CA ARG A 247 3.25 3.99 -1.39
C ARG A 247 3.83 4.79 -2.57
N LEU A 248 2.98 5.24 -3.50
CA LEU A 248 3.40 6.06 -4.64
C LEU A 248 3.68 7.52 -4.27
N GLN A 249 3.15 8.03 -3.14
CA GLN A 249 3.26 9.46 -2.79
C GLN A 249 4.70 10.00 -2.82
N PRO A 250 5.72 9.33 -2.25
CA PRO A 250 7.10 9.83 -2.31
C PRO A 250 7.61 9.96 -3.75
N THR A 251 7.32 8.98 -4.61
CA THR A 251 7.71 8.99 -6.03
C THR A 251 7.06 10.14 -6.79
N LEU A 252 5.76 10.39 -6.53
CA LEU A 252 5.03 11.51 -7.12
C LEU A 252 5.58 12.86 -6.63
N GLY A 253 5.99 12.95 -5.36
CA GLY A 253 6.66 14.15 -4.83
C GLY A 253 7.98 14.46 -5.53
N LEU A 254 8.80 13.44 -5.81
CA LEU A 254 10.04 13.58 -6.58
C LEU A 254 9.78 14.03 -8.03
N LEU A 255 8.74 13.50 -8.67
CA LEU A 255 8.32 13.91 -10.00
C LEU A 255 7.85 15.38 -10.04
N GLU A 256 7.07 15.79 -9.07
CA GLU A 256 6.57 17.17 -8.99
C GLU A 256 7.73 18.16 -8.78
N ALA A 257 8.72 17.82 -7.94
CA ALA A 257 9.93 18.62 -7.80
C ALA A 257 10.70 18.76 -9.11
N LEU A 258 10.83 17.68 -9.89
CA LEU A 258 11.47 17.71 -11.20
C LEU A 258 10.70 18.58 -12.20
N LYS A 259 9.37 18.56 -12.16
CA LYS A 259 8.51 19.39 -13.00
C LYS A 259 8.72 20.90 -12.73
N GLN A 260 8.88 21.27 -11.46
CA GLN A 260 9.09 22.66 -11.05
C GLN A 260 10.47 23.20 -11.47
N GLU A 261 11.46 22.33 -11.65
CA GLU A 261 12.79 22.72 -12.11
C GLU A 261 12.89 22.85 -13.65
N THR A 262 12.01 22.17 -14.37
CA THR A 262 12.01 22.21 -15.85
C THR A 262 11.12 23.35 -16.31
N PRO A 263 11.67 24.46 -16.87
CA PRO A 263 10.90 25.63 -17.31
C PRO A 263 9.96 25.33 -18.48
#